data_55f3e1b43b08f4e74982639278cd315c
#
_entry.id   55f3e1b43b08f4e74982639278cd315c
#
_cell.length_a   1.000
_cell.length_b   1.000
_cell.length_c   1.000
_cell.angle_alpha   90.00
_cell.angle_beta   90.00
_cell.angle_gamma   90.00
#
_symmetry.space_group_name_H-M   'P 1'
#
loop_
_entity.id
_entity.type
_entity.pdbx_description
1 polymer ?
#
loop_
_entity_poly.entity_id
_entity_poly.type
_entity_poly.pdbx_seq_one_letter_code
_entity_poly.pdbx_strand_id
1 'polypeptide(L)'
;MKSEILLIDDEKDIRFAVHEILKDNNFFVREADTVEKALSEIKKKLPDLVILDVLLDEKNRDGIDVLKFIKSVDTDVPVIMISGHANIKIAVDSIKLGAFEFLEKPFNKDRLINFVNRAIETSSLKKENKSLKKNLYLSN
;
A
#
# COMPACT_ATOMS: atom_id res chain seq x y z
N MET A 1 -11.26 -8.92 12.65
CA MET A 1 -10.12 -9.59 11.97
C MET A 1 -8.98 -8.60 11.75
N LYS A 2 -7.75 -9.09 11.92
CA LYS A 2 -6.58 -8.25 11.66
C LYS A 2 -6.39 -8.08 10.15
N SER A 3 -6.21 -6.84 9.73
CA SER A 3 -5.85 -6.53 8.34
C SER A 3 -4.41 -6.92 8.06
N GLU A 4 -4.15 -7.34 6.85
CA GLU A 4 -2.84 -7.75 6.38
C GLU A 4 -2.23 -6.68 5.49
N ILE A 5 -1.01 -6.29 5.80
CA ILE A 5 -0.29 -5.25 5.08
C ILE A 5 0.96 -5.87 4.43
N LEU A 6 1.13 -5.59 3.14
CA LEU A 6 2.36 -5.94 2.44
C LEU A 6 3.28 -4.73 2.43
N LEU A 7 4.45 -4.88 3.05
CA LEU A 7 5.44 -3.81 3.16
C LEU A 7 6.58 -4.07 2.17
N ILE A 8 6.76 -3.15 1.24
CA ILE A 8 7.74 -3.29 0.17
C ILE A 8 8.74 -2.15 0.25
N ASP A 9 9.96 -2.46 0.67
CA ASP A 9 11.06 -1.51 0.81
C ASP A 9 12.38 -2.26 0.79
N ASP A 10 13.39 -1.78 0.08
CA ASP A 10 14.69 -2.42 0.02
C ASP A 10 15.57 -2.12 1.24
N GLU A 11 15.24 -1.08 2.00
CA GLU A 11 15.99 -0.70 3.20
C GLU A 11 15.56 -1.54 4.41
N LYS A 12 16.45 -2.38 4.89
CA LYS A 12 16.18 -3.28 6.01
C LYS A 12 15.76 -2.55 7.29
N ASP A 13 16.42 -1.43 7.58
CA ASP A 13 16.11 -0.66 8.80
C ASP A 13 14.71 -0.05 8.76
N ILE A 14 14.30 0.43 7.60
CA ILE A 14 12.96 0.98 7.39
C ILE A 14 11.92 -0.14 7.51
N ARG A 15 12.16 -1.30 6.87
CA ARG A 15 11.23 -2.43 7.00
C ARG A 15 11.07 -2.86 8.45
N PHE A 16 12.17 -2.95 9.20
CA PHE A 16 12.11 -3.31 10.61
C PHE A 16 11.28 -2.32 11.42
N ALA A 17 11.56 -1.03 11.27
CA ALA A 17 10.86 0.03 12.01
C ALA A 17 9.37 0.04 11.69
N VAL A 18 9.01 -0.01 10.42
CA VAL A 18 7.61 0.00 9.97
C VAL A 18 6.89 -1.27 10.40
N HIS A 19 7.54 -2.43 10.27
CA HIS A 19 6.99 -3.70 10.72
C HIS A 19 6.59 -3.64 12.20
N GLU A 20 7.49 -3.15 13.06
CA GLU A 20 7.21 -3.04 14.49
C GLU A 20 6.04 -2.10 14.78
N ILE A 21 5.98 -0.96 14.10
CA ILE A 21 4.87 -0.01 14.25
C ILE A 21 3.54 -0.66 13.88
N LEU A 22 3.49 -1.36 12.76
CA LEU A 22 2.28 -2.02 12.29
C LEU A 22 1.86 -3.16 13.21
N LYS A 23 2.81 -3.97 13.63
CA LYS A 23 2.56 -5.07 14.55
C LYS A 23 1.99 -4.56 15.88
N ASP A 24 2.56 -3.48 16.41
CA ASP A 24 2.10 -2.86 17.67
C ASP A 24 0.68 -2.30 17.54
N ASN A 25 0.21 -2.05 16.33
CA ASN A 25 -1.14 -1.56 16.05
C ASN A 25 -2.08 -2.66 15.52
N ASN A 26 -1.74 -3.92 15.78
CA ASN A 26 -2.58 -5.09 15.47
C ASN A 26 -2.76 -5.39 14.00
N PHE A 27 -1.75 -5.14 13.18
CA PHE A 27 -1.75 -5.55 11.78
C PHE A 27 -0.88 -6.78 11.57
N PHE A 28 -1.27 -7.64 10.63
CA PHE A 28 -0.38 -8.66 10.10
C PHE A 28 0.49 -8.03 9.01
N VAL A 29 1.77 -8.39 8.98
CA VAL A 29 2.72 -7.79 8.03
C VAL A 29 3.43 -8.87 7.26
N ARG A 30 3.40 -8.75 5.93
CA ARG A 30 4.29 -9.47 5.03
C ARG A 30 5.28 -8.48 4.45
N GLU A 31 6.47 -8.94 4.11
CA GLU A 31 7.53 -8.05 3.62
C GLU A 31 8.07 -8.54 2.29
N ALA A 32 8.51 -7.58 1.46
CA ALA A 32 9.25 -7.84 0.25
C ALA A 32 10.31 -6.76 0.08
N ASP A 33 11.50 -7.15 -0.32
CA ASP A 33 12.63 -6.23 -0.48
C ASP A 33 13.02 -6.02 -1.95
N THR A 34 12.38 -6.71 -2.86
CA THR A 34 12.61 -6.59 -4.32
C THR A 34 11.29 -6.54 -5.05
N VAL A 35 11.34 -6.09 -6.32
CA VAL A 35 10.17 -6.10 -7.21
C VAL A 35 9.66 -7.54 -7.41
N GLU A 36 10.56 -8.48 -7.67
CA GLU A 36 10.16 -9.87 -7.90
C GLU A 36 9.44 -10.47 -6.70
N LYS A 37 9.94 -10.24 -5.50
CA LYS A 37 9.31 -10.72 -4.27
C LYS A 37 7.97 -10.04 -4.03
N ALA A 38 7.89 -8.75 -4.32
CA ALA A 38 6.64 -8.00 -4.20
C ALA A 38 5.57 -8.56 -5.12
N LEU A 39 5.89 -8.76 -6.39
CA LEU A 39 4.95 -9.34 -7.37
C LEU A 39 4.54 -10.75 -6.98
N SER A 40 5.49 -11.56 -6.51
CA SER A 40 5.22 -12.91 -6.04
C SER A 40 4.24 -12.92 -4.87
N GLU A 41 4.43 -12.04 -3.91
CA GLU A 41 3.54 -11.94 -2.74
C GLU A 41 2.15 -11.48 -3.12
N ILE A 42 2.03 -10.54 -4.05
CA ILE A 42 0.74 -10.05 -4.54
C ILE A 42 -0.01 -11.16 -5.27
N LYS A 43 0.69 -11.95 -6.07
CA LYS A 43 0.09 -13.08 -6.81
C LYS A 43 -0.38 -14.20 -5.89
N LYS A 44 0.31 -14.43 -4.79
CA LYS A 44 -0.09 -15.46 -3.81
C LYS A 44 -1.40 -15.10 -3.14
N LYS A 45 -1.51 -13.88 -2.68
CA LYS A 45 -2.69 -13.37 -1.98
C LYS A 45 -2.65 -11.86 -1.96
N LEU A 46 -3.75 -11.21 -2.33
CA LEU A 46 -3.86 -9.76 -2.24
C LEU A 46 -3.90 -9.33 -0.77
N PRO A 47 -3.06 -8.37 -0.38
CA PRO A 47 -3.13 -7.81 0.97
C PRO A 47 -4.29 -6.82 1.10
N ASP A 48 -4.61 -6.43 2.31
CA ASP A 48 -5.62 -5.39 2.55
C ASP A 48 -5.08 -3.99 2.26
N LEU A 49 -3.75 -3.81 2.32
CA LEU A 49 -3.08 -2.55 2.06
C LEU A 49 -1.63 -2.83 1.68
N VAL A 50 -1.06 -1.98 0.84
CA VAL A 50 0.37 -2.04 0.49
C VAL A 50 1.05 -0.75 0.91
N ILE A 51 2.20 -0.87 1.57
CA ILE A 51 3.13 0.24 1.80
C ILE A 51 4.30 0.00 0.87
N LEU A 52 4.59 0.95 0.02
CA LEU A 52 5.47 0.74 -1.12
C LEU A 52 6.46 1.88 -1.28
N ASP A 53 7.76 1.56 -1.23
CA ASP A 53 8.81 2.52 -1.53
C ASP A 53 8.82 2.83 -3.03
N VAL A 54 8.94 4.11 -3.36
CA VAL A 54 9.05 4.54 -4.76
C VAL A 54 10.33 4.00 -5.40
N LEU A 55 11.43 3.99 -4.65
CA LEU A 55 12.72 3.51 -5.14
C LEU A 55 13.07 2.18 -4.49
N LEU A 56 12.77 1.08 -5.17
CA LEU A 56 13.15 -0.26 -4.69
C LEU A 56 14.56 -0.64 -5.12
N ASP A 57 15.10 0.10 -6.09
CA ASP A 57 16.48 -0.01 -6.54
C ASP A 57 16.94 1.42 -6.81
N GLU A 58 18.16 1.78 -6.40
CA GLU A 58 18.70 3.14 -6.54
C GLU A 58 18.66 3.70 -7.97
N LYS A 59 18.51 2.83 -8.97
CA LYS A 59 18.60 3.22 -10.38
C LYS A 59 17.26 3.45 -11.06
N ASN A 60 16.16 2.88 -10.57
CA ASN A 60 14.88 2.87 -11.28
C ASN A 60 13.71 3.14 -10.33
N ARG A 61 12.64 3.71 -10.88
CA ARG A 61 11.39 3.95 -10.15
C ARG A 61 10.54 2.68 -10.11
N ASP A 62 11.12 1.57 -9.64
CA ASP A 62 10.48 0.26 -9.65
C ASP A 62 9.21 0.22 -8.81
N GLY A 63 9.12 1.07 -7.77
CA GLY A 63 7.90 1.18 -6.98
C GLY A 63 6.70 1.68 -7.77
N ILE A 64 6.90 2.57 -8.74
CA ILE A 64 5.81 3.04 -9.61
C ILE A 64 5.28 1.89 -10.46
N ASP A 65 6.16 1.03 -10.97
CA ASP A 65 5.75 -0.15 -11.75
C ASP A 65 4.95 -1.14 -10.90
N VAL A 66 5.35 -1.34 -9.64
CA VAL A 66 4.61 -2.18 -8.72
C VAL A 66 3.23 -1.59 -8.43
N LEU A 67 3.14 -0.27 -8.24
CA LEU A 67 1.86 0.41 -8.06
C LEU A 67 0.93 0.17 -9.25
N LYS A 68 1.44 0.34 -10.46
CA LYS A 68 0.66 0.10 -11.69
C LYS A 68 0.16 -1.35 -11.74
N PHE A 69 1.03 -2.30 -11.40
CA PHE A 69 0.66 -3.72 -11.37
C PHE A 69 -0.46 -3.99 -10.37
N ILE A 70 -0.33 -3.48 -9.14
CA ILE A 70 -1.36 -3.65 -8.11
C ILE A 70 -2.69 -3.11 -8.59
N LYS A 71 -2.70 -1.92 -9.17
CA LYS A 71 -3.93 -1.28 -9.66
C LYS A 71 -4.52 -1.99 -10.87
N SER A 72 -3.71 -2.70 -11.63
CA SER A 72 -4.21 -3.53 -12.74
C SER A 72 -4.89 -4.81 -12.22
N VAL A 73 -4.46 -5.32 -11.07
CA VAL A 73 -5.04 -6.53 -10.47
C VAL A 73 -6.31 -6.19 -9.69
N ASP A 74 -6.26 -5.15 -8.85
CA ASP A 74 -7.40 -4.72 -8.06
C ASP A 74 -7.28 -3.22 -7.74
N THR A 75 -8.17 -2.42 -8.30
CA THR A 75 -8.17 -0.98 -8.11
C THR A 75 -8.49 -0.54 -6.69
N ASP A 76 -9.10 -1.42 -5.89
CA ASP A 76 -9.55 -1.10 -4.54
C ASP A 76 -8.51 -1.37 -3.45
N VAL A 77 -7.42 -2.07 -3.77
CA VAL A 77 -6.33 -2.26 -2.80
C VAL A 77 -5.62 -0.93 -2.60
N PRO A 78 -5.68 -0.33 -1.41
CA PRO A 78 -5.02 0.94 -1.18
C PRO A 78 -3.51 0.78 -1.12
N VAL A 79 -2.79 1.74 -1.70
CA VAL A 79 -1.34 1.78 -1.69
C VAL A 79 -0.88 3.11 -1.10
N ILE A 80 -0.05 3.03 -0.05
CA ILE A 80 0.63 4.19 0.52
C ILE A 80 2.05 4.15 -0.01
N MET A 81 2.41 5.19 -0.78
CA MET A 81 3.77 5.33 -1.29
C MET A 81 4.66 6.00 -0.24
N ILE A 82 5.88 5.52 -0.10
CA ILE A 82 6.87 6.15 0.77
C ILE A 82 8.14 6.46 -0.03
N SER A 83 8.85 7.52 0.33
CA SER A 83 10.09 7.89 -0.37
C SER A 83 10.98 8.77 0.47
N GLY A 84 12.30 8.49 0.43
CA GLY A 84 13.32 9.35 1.01
C GLY A 84 13.77 10.46 0.06
N HIS A 85 13.38 10.38 -1.21
CA HIS A 85 13.77 11.33 -2.26
C HIS A 85 12.53 11.94 -2.92
N ALA A 86 11.55 12.31 -2.09
CA ALA A 86 10.29 12.83 -2.57
C ALA A 86 10.48 14.19 -3.23
N ASN A 87 9.78 14.38 -4.35
CA ASN A 87 9.54 15.70 -4.92
C ASN A 87 8.07 15.78 -5.32
N ILE A 88 7.62 17.00 -5.60
CA ILE A 88 6.20 17.25 -5.89
C ILE A 88 5.74 16.43 -7.10
N LYS A 89 6.57 16.32 -8.13
CA LYS A 89 6.22 15.57 -9.35
C LYS A 89 5.98 14.09 -9.05
N ILE A 90 6.87 13.45 -8.29
CA ILE A 90 6.75 12.03 -7.93
C ILE A 90 5.49 11.80 -7.09
N ALA A 91 5.22 12.69 -6.14
CA ALA A 91 4.03 12.60 -5.30
C ALA A 91 2.75 12.72 -6.13
N VAL A 92 2.69 13.73 -7.02
CA VAL A 92 1.53 13.95 -7.89
C VAL A 92 1.34 12.76 -8.83
N ASP A 93 2.40 12.27 -9.46
CA ASP A 93 2.33 11.14 -10.37
C ASP A 93 1.83 9.87 -9.66
N SER A 94 2.30 9.63 -8.43
CA SER A 94 1.85 8.49 -7.63
C SER A 94 0.35 8.55 -7.35
N ILE A 95 -0.16 9.71 -6.94
CA ILE A 95 -1.58 9.90 -6.67
C ILE A 95 -2.41 9.73 -7.96
N LYS A 96 -1.95 10.28 -9.07
CA LYS A 96 -2.62 10.12 -10.37
C LYS A 96 -2.71 8.66 -10.81
N LEU A 97 -1.71 7.85 -10.45
CA LEU A 97 -1.69 6.42 -10.76
C LEU A 97 -2.51 5.58 -9.79
N GLY A 98 -3.13 6.21 -8.81
CA GLY A 98 -4.05 5.54 -7.91
C GLY A 98 -3.53 5.28 -6.50
N ALA A 99 -2.38 5.83 -6.12
CA ALA A 99 -1.92 5.74 -4.73
C ALA A 99 -2.90 6.47 -3.82
N PHE A 100 -3.16 5.88 -2.65
CA PHE A 100 -4.05 6.50 -1.67
C PHE A 100 -3.40 7.70 -1.01
N GLU A 101 -2.12 7.58 -0.68
CA GLU A 101 -1.38 8.64 -0.01
C GLU A 101 0.11 8.52 -0.31
N PHE A 102 0.84 9.60 -0.07
CA PHE A 102 2.28 9.67 -0.26
C PHE A 102 2.93 10.20 1.01
N LEU A 103 3.93 9.48 1.52
CA LEU A 103 4.58 9.80 2.79
C LEU A 103 6.08 9.93 2.59
N GLU A 104 6.65 11.07 2.98
CA GLU A 104 8.08 11.34 2.85
C GLU A 104 8.85 10.80 4.06
N LYS A 105 9.98 10.15 3.84
CA LYS A 105 10.91 9.72 4.90
C LYS A 105 11.79 10.90 5.34
N PRO A 106 12.11 11.05 6.61
CA PRO A 106 11.59 10.30 7.75
C PRO A 106 10.17 10.74 8.09
N PHE A 107 9.34 9.79 8.49
CA PHE A 107 7.95 10.08 8.81
C PHE A 107 7.63 9.77 10.28
N ASN A 108 6.60 10.43 10.78
CA ASN A 108 6.09 10.22 12.12
C ASN A 108 5.23 8.95 12.14
N LYS A 109 5.40 8.11 13.16
CA LYS A 109 4.65 6.86 13.29
C LYS A 109 3.13 7.08 13.38
N ASP A 110 2.71 8.13 14.07
CA ASP A 110 1.28 8.44 14.22
C ASP A 110 0.65 8.83 12.89
N ARG A 111 1.39 9.54 12.06
CA ARG A 111 0.96 9.89 10.71
C ARG A 111 0.83 8.66 9.82
N LEU A 112 1.80 7.74 9.89
CA LEU A 112 1.75 6.48 9.16
C LEU A 112 0.50 5.69 9.55
N ILE A 113 0.26 5.50 10.84
CA ILE A 113 -0.88 4.75 11.34
C ILE A 113 -2.21 5.41 10.98
N ASN A 114 -2.28 6.74 11.04
CA ASN A 114 -3.45 7.47 10.60
C ASN A 114 -3.77 7.19 9.13
N PHE A 115 -2.75 7.26 8.27
CA PHE A 115 -2.92 6.96 6.83
C PHE A 115 -3.35 5.51 6.61
N VAL A 116 -2.74 4.58 7.33
CA VAL A 116 -3.09 3.15 7.24
C VAL A 116 -4.55 2.92 7.61
N ASN A 117 -4.98 3.46 8.73
CA ASN A 117 -6.36 3.30 9.21
C ASN A 117 -7.36 3.92 8.24
N ARG A 118 -7.09 5.10 7.74
CA ARG A 118 -7.95 5.78 6.75
C ARG A 118 -8.04 5.00 5.44
N ALA A 119 -6.92 4.45 4.99
CA ALA A 119 -6.88 3.69 3.75
C ALA A 119 -7.69 2.40 3.86
N ILE A 120 -7.53 1.67 4.96
CA ILE A 120 -8.26 0.43 5.20
C ILE A 120 -9.75 0.70 5.35
N GLU A 121 -10.13 1.75 6.09
CA GLU A 121 -11.52 2.15 6.27
C GLU A 121 -12.16 2.51 4.92
N THR A 122 -11.49 3.32 4.12
CA THR A 122 -11.97 3.71 2.79
C THR A 122 -12.16 2.50 1.88
N SER A 123 -11.19 1.59 1.87
CA SER A 123 -11.27 0.35 1.08
C SER A 123 -12.42 -0.54 1.53
N SER A 124 -12.63 -0.67 2.83
CA SER A 124 -13.73 -1.45 3.40
C SER A 124 -15.08 -0.89 2.99
N LEU A 125 -15.24 0.44 3.03
CA LEU A 125 -16.46 1.11 2.58
C LEU A 125 -16.72 0.92 1.09
N LYS A 126 -15.71 0.96 0.26
CA LYS A 126 -15.84 0.70 -1.18
C LYS A 126 -16.32 -0.72 -1.45
N LYS A 127 -15.78 -1.71 -0.76
CA LYS A 127 -16.19 -3.10 -0.87
C LYS A 127 -17.63 -3.29 -0.44
N GLU A 128 -18.04 -2.66 0.64
CA GLU A 128 -19.42 -2.67 1.14
C GLU A 128 -20.38 -2.06 0.12
N ASN A 129 -20.04 -0.91 -0.45
CA ASN A 129 -20.86 -0.27 -1.48
C ASN A 129 -21.01 -1.14 -2.72
N LYS A 130 -19.96 -1.80 -3.18
CA LYS A 130 -20.04 -2.73 -4.32
C LYS A 130 -20.96 -3.90 -4.02
N SER A 131 -20.87 -4.46 -2.82
CA SER A 131 -21.73 -5.56 -2.38
C SER A 131 -23.19 -5.14 -2.32
N LEU A 132 -23.50 -3.97 -1.77
CA LEU A 132 -24.85 -3.44 -1.71
C LEU A 132 -25.44 -3.18 -3.09
N LYS A 133 -24.68 -2.58 -4.00
CA LYS A 133 -25.11 -2.36 -5.38
C LYS A 133 -25.41 -3.68 -6.09
N LYS A 134 -24.57 -4.67 -5.92
CA LYS A 134 -24.75 -6.00 -6.50
C LYS A 134 -26.03 -6.63 -5.97
N ASN A 135 -26.30 -6.55 -4.68
CA ASN A 135 -27.49 -7.09 -4.07
C ASN A 135 -28.77 -6.38 -4.57
N LEU A 136 -28.70 -5.07 -4.79
CA LEU A 136 -29.82 -4.32 -5.35
C LEU A 136 -30.16 -4.78 -6.76
N TYR A 137 -29.17 -5.03 -7.60
CA TYR A 137 -29.40 -5.55 -8.95
C TYR A 137 -29.96 -6.97 -8.94
N LEU A 138 -29.53 -7.80 -8.01
CA LEU A 138 -29.97 -9.19 -7.92
C LEU A 138 -31.38 -9.34 -7.30
N SER A 139 -31.83 -8.37 -6.53
CA SER A 139 -33.12 -8.42 -5.87
C SER A 139 -34.28 -7.99 -6.76
N ASN A 140 -34.03 -7.57 -7.96
CA ASN A 140 -35.04 -7.27 -8.96
C ASN A 140 -35.27 -8.49 -9.86
#